data_2051644b28cf6d5d8c2d37a8bb4305e1
#
_entry.id   2051644b28cf6d5d8c2d37a8bb4305e1
#
_cell.length_a   1.000
_cell.length_b   1.000
_cell.length_c   1.000
_cell.angle_alpha   90.00
_cell.angle_beta   90.00
_cell.angle_gamma   90.00
#
_symmetry.space_group_name_H-M   'P 1'
#
loop_
_entity.id
_entity.type
_entity.pdbx_description
1 polymer ?
#
loop_
_entity_poly.entity_id
_entity_poly.type
_entity_poly.pdbx_seq_one_letter_code
_entity_poly.pdbx_strand_id
1 'polypeptide(L)'
;MVSFSKADKTDLPALKALWLTCFEEDERAAELFFERTMGFTHAYKATENGELIAAVYLVGCTLNGRQAHYLCGAATRPDCRNRGVMSGLIEFALGDAKNRGDVFSVLFPADEGLYRFYSRLGYLAKCTARTRRLTRADLGETQNPGCGTPDTDVLQKLSLKNNFLFWNKEFVAFASDYYGVYGVKTARSENAFAIYSMKGRTATVYYSIYNEIKELKNLLSTIKADTYIITGTGANPLLAGAKREICGMLRPLTNEKPPDEVFIGITLN
;
A
#
# COMPACT_ATOMS: atom_id res chain seq x y z
N MET A 1 8.69 -26.81 18.94
CA MET A 1 9.33 -26.56 17.62
C MET A 1 8.43 -25.59 16.87
N VAL A 2 9.02 -24.55 16.24
CA VAL A 2 8.25 -23.61 15.42
C VAL A 2 7.99 -24.23 14.05
N SER A 3 6.74 -24.17 13.57
CA SER A 3 6.34 -24.60 12.23
C SER A 3 5.74 -23.43 11.45
N PHE A 4 5.96 -23.41 10.13
CA PHE A 4 5.44 -22.42 9.20
C PHE A 4 4.43 -23.07 8.25
N SER A 5 3.30 -22.40 8.02
CA SER A 5 2.29 -22.87 7.08
C SER A 5 1.48 -21.71 6.48
N LYS A 6 0.76 -21.98 5.39
CA LYS A 6 -0.35 -21.13 4.97
C LYS A 6 -1.43 -21.13 6.03
N ALA A 7 -2.03 -19.97 6.24
CA ALA A 7 -3.22 -19.86 7.05
C ALA A 7 -4.47 -20.15 6.20
N ASP A 8 -5.49 -20.67 6.83
CA ASP A 8 -6.79 -20.92 6.23
C ASP A 8 -7.92 -20.14 6.93
N LYS A 9 -9.16 -20.36 6.48
CA LYS A 9 -10.32 -19.63 7.02
C LYS A 9 -10.56 -19.89 8.51
N THR A 10 -10.14 -21.04 9.02
CA THR A 10 -10.32 -21.38 10.45
C THR A 10 -9.36 -20.60 11.35
N ASP A 11 -8.27 -20.09 10.79
CA ASP A 11 -7.29 -19.28 11.51
C ASP A 11 -7.70 -17.81 11.67
N LEU A 12 -8.67 -17.31 10.91
CA LEU A 12 -9.01 -15.88 10.85
C LEU A 12 -9.26 -15.25 12.23
N PRO A 13 -9.98 -15.87 13.18
CA PRO A 13 -10.15 -15.28 14.51
C PRO A 13 -8.84 -15.10 15.27
N ALA A 14 -7.94 -16.09 15.21
CA ALA A 14 -6.64 -16.04 15.87
C ALA A 14 -5.70 -15.02 15.19
N LEU A 15 -5.73 -14.94 13.85
CA LEU A 15 -4.98 -13.96 13.08
C LEU A 15 -5.41 -12.52 13.41
N LYS A 16 -6.73 -12.25 13.50
CA LYS A 16 -7.26 -10.94 13.91
C LYS A 16 -6.84 -10.61 15.34
N ALA A 17 -6.93 -11.55 16.27
CA ALA A 17 -6.51 -11.35 17.66
C ALA A 17 -5.01 -11.03 17.77
N LEU A 18 -4.15 -11.73 17.01
CA LEU A 18 -2.71 -11.45 16.95
C LEU A 18 -2.44 -10.06 16.35
N TRP A 19 -3.16 -9.69 15.29
CA TRP A 19 -3.06 -8.36 14.68
C TRP A 19 -3.33 -7.26 15.70
N LEU A 20 -4.49 -7.31 16.38
CA LEU A 20 -4.88 -6.33 17.40
C LEU A 20 -3.95 -6.33 18.64
N THR A 21 -3.27 -7.44 18.92
CA THR A 21 -2.25 -7.51 19.99
C THR A 21 -0.94 -6.82 19.57
N CYS A 22 -0.61 -6.82 18.28
CA CYS A 22 0.68 -6.33 17.80
C CYS A 22 0.65 -4.91 17.26
N PHE A 23 -0.52 -4.43 16.83
CA PHE A 23 -0.70 -3.10 16.22
C PHE A 23 -1.72 -2.30 17.01
N GLU A 24 -1.39 -1.02 17.24
CA GLU A 24 -2.33 -0.03 17.80
C GLU A 24 -3.31 0.43 16.70
N GLU A 25 -4.17 -0.46 16.26
CA GLU A 25 -5.09 -0.22 15.17
C GLU A 25 -6.54 -0.21 15.65
N ASP A 26 -7.37 0.58 14.98
CA ASP A 26 -8.83 0.56 15.20
C ASP A 26 -9.41 -0.83 14.86
N GLU A 27 -10.25 -1.37 15.74
CA GLU A 27 -10.83 -2.70 15.55
C GLU A 27 -11.63 -2.80 14.25
N ARG A 28 -12.34 -1.73 13.86
CA ARG A 28 -13.10 -1.69 12.62
C ARG A 28 -12.20 -1.72 11.39
N ALA A 29 -11.05 -1.03 11.45
CA ALA A 29 -10.06 -1.07 10.38
C ALA A 29 -9.48 -2.48 10.21
N ALA A 30 -9.12 -3.14 11.31
CA ALA A 30 -8.69 -4.54 11.29
C ALA A 30 -9.78 -5.46 10.73
N GLU A 31 -11.05 -5.30 11.15
CA GLU A 31 -12.18 -6.05 10.59
C GLU A 31 -12.27 -5.91 9.07
N LEU A 32 -12.26 -4.68 8.57
CA LEU A 32 -12.32 -4.41 7.14
C LEU A 32 -11.19 -5.12 6.38
N PHE A 33 -9.96 -5.15 6.94
CA PHE A 33 -8.86 -5.87 6.33
C PHE A 33 -9.20 -7.37 6.19
N PHE A 34 -9.58 -8.04 7.27
CA PHE A 34 -9.89 -9.47 7.26
C PHE A 34 -11.15 -9.82 6.45
N GLU A 35 -12.18 -8.97 6.44
CA GLU A 35 -13.41 -9.19 5.68
C GLU A 35 -13.22 -8.99 4.17
N ARG A 36 -12.44 -7.99 3.75
CA ARG A 36 -12.44 -7.49 2.39
C ARG A 36 -11.24 -7.91 1.56
N THR A 37 -10.10 -8.27 2.19
CA THR A 37 -8.86 -8.51 1.44
C THR A 37 -8.51 -9.98 1.28
N MET A 38 -9.06 -10.88 2.10
CA MET A 38 -8.66 -12.30 2.09
C MET A 38 -8.92 -13.04 0.76
N GLY A 39 -9.75 -12.51 -0.12
CA GLY A 39 -9.98 -13.06 -1.45
C GLY A 39 -8.77 -12.93 -2.41
N PHE A 40 -7.89 -11.96 -2.15
CA PHE A 40 -6.68 -11.67 -2.93
C PHE A 40 -5.42 -11.52 -2.05
N THR A 41 -5.48 -11.98 -0.82
CA THR A 41 -4.38 -11.98 0.16
C THR A 41 -4.01 -13.41 0.53
N HIS A 42 -2.72 -13.70 0.55
CA HIS A 42 -2.19 -14.94 1.10
C HIS A 42 -1.65 -14.68 2.51
N ALA A 43 -2.29 -15.29 3.50
CA ALA A 43 -1.86 -15.22 4.89
C ALA A 43 -0.95 -16.43 5.23
N TYR A 44 0.09 -16.16 5.99
CA TYR A 44 1.01 -17.18 6.48
C TYR A 44 1.14 -17.07 7.99
N LYS A 45 1.32 -18.20 8.66
CA LYS A 45 1.38 -18.30 10.11
C LYS A 45 2.59 -19.10 10.58
N ALA A 46 3.10 -18.71 11.74
CA ALA A 46 4.01 -19.52 12.54
C ALA A 46 3.29 -20.00 13.78
N THR A 47 3.43 -21.29 14.08
CA THR A 47 2.87 -21.88 15.30
C THR A 47 3.97 -22.56 16.10
N GLU A 48 3.83 -22.53 17.43
CA GLU A 48 4.67 -23.25 18.37
C GLU A 48 3.79 -23.96 19.38
N ASN A 49 3.94 -25.27 19.53
CA ASN A 49 3.11 -26.13 20.40
C ASN A 49 1.59 -25.99 20.09
N GLY A 50 1.24 -25.77 18.84
CA GLY A 50 -0.15 -25.59 18.39
C GLY A 50 -0.68 -24.16 18.52
N GLU A 51 0.04 -23.26 19.16
CA GLU A 51 -0.38 -21.87 19.32
C GLU A 51 0.16 -20.97 18.21
N LEU A 52 -0.65 -20.04 17.71
CA LEU A 52 -0.24 -18.99 16.76
C LEU A 52 0.68 -18.00 17.44
N ILE A 53 1.90 -17.82 16.91
CA ILE A 53 2.91 -16.90 17.46
C ILE A 53 3.33 -15.80 16.50
N ALA A 54 3.14 -15.97 15.19
CA ALA A 54 3.41 -14.92 14.21
C ALA A 54 2.55 -15.09 12.97
N ALA A 55 2.30 -13.99 12.26
CA ALA A 55 1.61 -13.97 10.99
C ALA A 55 2.19 -12.88 10.06
N VAL A 56 2.04 -13.10 8.73
CA VAL A 56 2.36 -12.12 7.69
C VAL A 56 1.40 -12.28 6.52
N TYR A 57 1.10 -11.19 5.84
CA TYR A 57 0.12 -11.14 4.76
C TYR A 57 0.76 -10.63 3.47
N LEU A 58 0.51 -11.34 2.37
CA LEU A 58 0.95 -10.99 1.03
C LEU A 58 -0.28 -10.59 0.21
N VAL A 59 -0.53 -9.30 0.09
CA VAL A 59 -1.66 -8.74 -0.68
C VAL A 59 -1.28 -8.69 -2.15
N GLY A 60 -2.07 -9.34 -3.00
CA GLY A 60 -1.80 -9.43 -4.44
C GLY A 60 -1.86 -8.08 -5.13
N CYS A 61 -0.85 -7.80 -5.95
CA CYS A 61 -0.77 -6.62 -6.81
C CYS A 61 0.05 -6.95 -8.07
N THR A 62 0.24 -5.97 -8.97
CA THR A 62 1.19 -6.12 -10.08
C THR A 62 2.14 -4.93 -10.14
N LEU A 63 3.35 -5.15 -10.65
CA LEU A 63 4.33 -4.12 -10.93
C LEU A 63 4.79 -4.26 -12.39
N ASN A 64 4.57 -3.24 -13.22
CA ASN A 64 4.88 -3.27 -14.65
C ASN A 64 4.28 -4.50 -15.38
N GLY A 65 3.06 -4.89 -15.02
CA GLY A 65 2.37 -6.05 -15.59
C GLY A 65 2.89 -7.41 -15.08
N ARG A 66 3.87 -7.43 -14.15
CA ARG A 66 4.38 -8.65 -13.51
C ARG A 66 3.65 -8.89 -12.22
N GLN A 67 3.33 -10.14 -11.92
CA GLN A 67 2.72 -10.53 -10.66
C GLN A 67 3.65 -10.17 -9.50
N ALA A 68 3.08 -9.54 -8.48
CA ALA A 68 3.77 -9.07 -7.30
C ALA A 68 2.84 -9.13 -6.09
N HIS A 69 3.38 -8.93 -4.91
CA HIS A 69 2.60 -8.74 -3.71
C HIS A 69 3.15 -7.62 -2.83
N TYR A 70 2.27 -7.04 -2.05
CA TYR A 70 2.61 -6.13 -0.96
C TYR A 70 2.59 -6.91 0.35
N LEU A 71 3.75 -6.99 1.02
CA LEU A 71 3.90 -7.61 2.32
C LEU A 71 3.50 -6.61 3.40
N CYS A 72 2.52 -6.96 4.22
CA CYS A 72 2.05 -6.15 5.34
C CYS A 72 1.73 -7.02 6.56
N GLY A 73 1.40 -6.38 7.68
CA GLY A 73 0.93 -7.02 8.89
C GLY A 73 1.90 -8.07 9.46
N ALA A 74 3.22 -7.80 9.41
CA ALA A 74 4.23 -8.70 9.97
C ALA A 74 4.17 -8.66 11.50
N ALA A 75 3.30 -9.49 12.07
CA ALA A 75 2.98 -9.56 13.50
C ALA A 75 3.69 -10.74 14.17
N THR A 76 4.36 -10.49 15.29
CA THR A 76 4.91 -11.53 16.17
C THR A 76 4.48 -11.25 17.59
N ARG A 77 3.90 -12.23 18.24
CA ARG A 77 3.50 -12.17 19.65
C ARG A 77 4.67 -11.62 20.50
N PRO A 78 4.45 -10.65 21.40
CA PRO A 78 5.52 -9.93 22.09
C PRO A 78 6.55 -10.84 22.78
N ASP A 79 6.09 -11.90 23.44
CA ASP A 79 6.92 -12.88 24.15
C ASP A 79 7.71 -13.83 23.23
N CYS A 80 7.41 -13.83 21.92
CA CYS A 80 8.06 -14.64 20.90
C CYS A 80 9.01 -13.85 19.99
N ARG A 81 9.17 -12.54 20.23
CA ARG A 81 10.06 -11.66 19.44
C ARG A 81 11.54 -12.00 19.66
N ASN A 82 12.40 -11.48 18.76
CA ASN A 82 13.88 -11.65 18.79
C ASN A 82 14.38 -13.09 18.70
N ARG A 83 13.54 -14.03 18.27
CA ARG A 83 13.85 -15.45 18.11
C ARG A 83 14.03 -15.87 16.63
N GLY A 84 14.05 -14.92 15.69
CA GLY A 84 14.14 -15.18 14.25
C GLY A 84 12.85 -15.71 13.62
N VAL A 85 11.74 -15.84 14.36
CA VAL A 85 10.46 -16.39 13.89
C VAL A 85 9.96 -15.64 12.67
N MET A 86 9.90 -14.30 12.71
CA MET A 86 9.39 -13.50 11.59
C MET A 86 10.29 -13.64 10.34
N SER A 87 11.60 -13.67 10.50
CA SER A 87 12.51 -13.87 9.36
C SER A 87 12.27 -15.22 8.68
N GLY A 88 12.12 -16.29 9.45
CA GLY A 88 11.80 -17.61 8.91
C GLY A 88 10.42 -17.66 8.24
N LEU A 89 9.41 -17.01 8.83
CA LEU A 89 8.07 -16.94 8.26
C LEU A 89 8.04 -16.17 6.94
N ILE A 90 8.75 -15.04 6.86
CA ILE A 90 8.84 -14.25 5.62
C ILE A 90 9.53 -15.08 4.54
N GLU A 91 10.66 -15.72 4.81
CA GLU A 91 11.33 -16.55 3.80
C GLU A 91 10.46 -17.73 3.33
N PHE A 92 9.71 -18.37 4.24
CA PHE A 92 8.72 -19.38 3.88
C PHE A 92 7.62 -18.81 2.94
N ALA A 93 7.05 -17.66 3.31
CA ALA A 93 6.01 -16.99 2.52
C ALA A 93 6.52 -16.56 1.14
N LEU A 94 7.73 -16.02 1.05
CA LEU A 94 8.37 -15.62 -0.20
C LEU A 94 8.71 -16.82 -1.10
N GLY A 95 9.10 -17.95 -0.51
CA GLY A 95 9.30 -19.20 -1.24
C GLY A 95 8.00 -19.67 -1.92
N ASP A 96 6.89 -19.68 -1.20
CA ASP A 96 5.58 -20.02 -1.76
C ASP A 96 5.12 -18.98 -2.81
N ALA A 97 5.33 -17.69 -2.55
CA ALA A 97 5.02 -16.62 -3.50
C ALA A 97 5.79 -16.79 -4.82
N LYS A 98 7.07 -17.08 -4.76
CA LYS A 98 7.89 -17.37 -5.94
C LYS A 98 7.37 -18.58 -6.73
N ASN A 99 6.99 -19.66 -6.04
CA ASN A 99 6.42 -20.86 -6.67
C ASN A 99 5.08 -20.58 -7.34
N ARG A 100 4.32 -19.61 -6.84
CA ARG A 100 3.05 -19.12 -7.40
C ARG A 100 3.25 -18.20 -8.61
N GLY A 101 4.48 -17.73 -8.86
CA GLY A 101 4.83 -16.87 -9.99
C GLY A 101 5.01 -15.39 -9.65
N ASP A 102 5.02 -15.02 -8.37
CA ASP A 102 5.33 -13.65 -7.97
C ASP A 102 6.79 -13.32 -8.31
N VAL A 103 7.00 -12.18 -8.95
CA VAL A 103 8.30 -11.69 -9.39
C VAL A 103 8.91 -10.72 -8.37
N PHE A 104 8.06 -9.95 -7.70
CA PHE A 104 8.46 -8.93 -6.74
C PHE A 104 7.67 -9.02 -5.45
N SER A 105 8.37 -8.80 -4.33
CA SER A 105 7.79 -8.52 -3.03
C SER A 105 8.06 -7.06 -2.69
N VAL A 106 7.03 -6.32 -2.30
CA VAL A 106 7.11 -4.88 -1.98
C VAL A 106 6.58 -4.66 -0.57
N LEU A 107 7.15 -3.74 0.17
CA LEU A 107 6.69 -3.36 1.51
C LEU A 107 7.03 -1.91 1.85
N PHE A 108 6.36 -1.39 2.88
CA PHE A 108 6.64 -0.08 3.45
C PHE A 108 7.01 -0.26 4.93
N PRO A 109 8.30 -0.12 5.32
CA PRO A 109 8.71 -0.19 6.72
C PRO A 109 8.25 1.05 7.50
N ALA A 110 7.70 0.85 8.70
CA ALA A 110 7.21 1.94 9.54
C ALA A 110 8.34 2.80 10.15
N ASP A 111 9.54 2.23 10.31
CA ASP A 111 10.69 2.90 10.92
C ASP A 111 12.03 2.42 10.37
N GLU A 112 13.12 3.11 10.73
CA GLU A 112 14.48 2.75 10.30
C GLU A 112 14.96 1.39 10.80
N GLY A 113 14.48 0.92 11.94
CA GLY A 113 14.80 -0.41 12.46
C GLY A 113 14.29 -1.50 11.54
N LEU A 114 13.07 -1.31 11.03
CA LEU A 114 12.46 -2.19 10.04
C LEU A 114 13.16 -2.11 8.68
N TYR A 115 13.62 -0.94 8.24
CA TYR A 115 14.48 -0.86 7.03
C TYR A 115 15.72 -1.74 7.17
N ARG A 116 16.40 -1.71 8.31
CA ARG A 116 17.57 -2.58 8.59
C ARG A 116 17.19 -4.06 8.68
N PHE A 117 16.03 -4.36 9.26
CA PHE A 117 15.52 -5.73 9.34
C PHE A 117 15.26 -6.31 7.94
N TYR A 118 14.50 -5.62 7.10
CA TYR A 118 14.17 -6.09 5.76
C TYR A 118 15.37 -6.09 4.81
N SER A 119 16.34 -5.17 4.98
CA SER A 119 17.58 -5.22 4.20
C SER A 119 18.35 -6.54 4.39
N ARG A 120 18.35 -7.10 5.60
CA ARG A 120 18.96 -8.42 5.88
C ARG A 120 18.20 -9.57 5.20
N LEU A 121 16.94 -9.37 4.86
CA LEU A 121 16.12 -10.29 4.07
C LEU A 121 16.18 -9.97 2.57
N GLY A 122 17.15 -9.23 2.08
CA GLY A 122 17.39 -8.96 0.67
C GLY A 122 16.47 -7.90 0.05
N TYR A 123 15.73 -7.14 0.84
CA TYR A 123 14.97 -6.02 0.33
C TYR A 123 15.85 -4.80 0.08
N LEU A 124 15.58 -4.09 -1.01
CA LEU A 124 16.29 -2.90 -1.47
C LEU A 124 15.40 -1.67 -1.31
N ALA A 125 15.95 -0.55 -0.86
CA ALA A 125 15.27 0.72 -0.71
C ALA A 125 15.02 1.38 -2.09
N LYS A 126 14.08 0.84 -2.86
CA LYS A 126 13.77 1.19 -4.26
C LYS A 126 12.40 1.85 -4.43
N CYS A 127 11.54 1.78 -3.41
CA CYS A 127 10.27 2.47 -3.48
C CYS A 127 10.43 3.93 -3.11
N THR A 128 9.93 4.82 -3.95
CA THR A 128 10.13 6.26 -3.82
C THR A 128 8.85 7.03 -4.09
N ALA A 129 8.75 8.20 -3.48
CA ALA A 129 7.70 9.17 -3.74
C ALA A 129 8.30 10.58 -3.85
N ARG A 130 7.52 11.49 -4.41
CA ARG A 130 7.74 12.92 -4.38
C ARG A 130 6.57 13.58 -3.70
N THR A 131 6.84 14.54 -2.84
CA THR A 131 5.79 15.32 -2.18
C THR A 131 6.01 16.79 -2.44
N ARG A 132 4.94 17.49 -2.79
CA ARG A 132 4.96 18.94 -3.02
C ARG A 132 3.76 19.61 -2.37
N ARG A 133 4.04 20.79 -1.81
CA ARG A 133 3.01 21.70 -1.32
C ARG A 133 2.62 22.66 -2.45
N LEU A 134 1.32 22.76 -2.73
CA LEU A 134 0.74 23.62 -3.73
C LEU A 134 -0.31 24.51 -3.08
N THR A 135 -0.50 25.70 -3.60
CA THR A 135 -1.62 26.56 -3.30
C THR A 135 -2.78 26.28 -4.26
N ARG A 136 -3.96 26.78 -3.96
CA ARG A 136 -5.10 26.71 -4.89
C ARG A 136 -4.79 27.39 -6.22
N ALA A 137 -4.02 28.46 -6.22
CA ALA A 137 -3.61 29.16 -7.45
C ALA A 137 -2.71 28.30 -8.36
N ASP A 138 -1.90 27.38 -7.80
CA ASP A 138 -1.05 26.48 -8.58
C ASP A 138 -1.85 25.45 -9.40
N LEU A 139 -3.13 25.25 -9.09
CA LEU A 139 -4.00 24.42 -9.92
C LEU A 139 -4.33 25.10 -11.26
N GLY A 140 -4.26 26.45 -11.32
CA GLY A 140 -4.58 27.25 -12.49
C GLY A 140 -6.10 27.25 -12.79
N GLU A 141 -6.45 27.42 -14.05
CA GLU A 141 -7.84 27.33 -14.49
C GLU A 141 -8.35 25.90 -14.33
N THR A 142 -9.50 25.77 -13.69
CA THR A 142 -10.16 24.49 -13.43
C THR A 142 -11.61 24.56 -13.83
N GLN A 143 -12.16 23.41 -14.23
CA GLN A 143 -13.56 23.24 -14.57
C GLN A 143 -14.21 22.28 -13.59
N ASN A 144 -15.55 22.30 -13.50
CA ASN A 144 -16.25 21.28 -12.74
C ASN A 144 -16.00 19.89 -13.37
N PRO A 145 -15.42 18.93 -12.62
CA PRO A 145 -15.08 17.62 -13.17
C PRO A 145 -16.31 16.75 -13.51
N GLY A 146 -17.52 17.24 -13.21
CA GLY A 146 -18.74 16.44 -13.30
C GLY A 146 -18.84 15.39 -12.18
N CYS A 147 -19.94 14.66 -12.17
CA CYS A 147 -20.17 13.53 -11.27
C CYS A 147 -19.96 12.22 -12.04
N GLY A 148 -19.21 11.29 -11.45
CA GLY A 148 -18.99 9.97 -12.04
C GLY A 148 -18.35 9.02 -11.06
N THR A 149 -18.43 7.73 -11.37
CA THR A 149 -17.66 6.67 -10.68
C THR A 149 -16.52 6.29 -11.58
N PRO A 150 -15.26 6.54 -11.19
CA PRO A 150 -14.13 6.23 -12.04
C PRO A 150 -13.94 4.71 -12.14
N ASP A 151 -13.59 4.24 -13.31
CA ASP A 151 -13.00 2.91 -13.45
C ASP A 151 -11.53 2.99 -13.02
N THR A 152 -11.29 2.60 -11.76
CA THR A 152 -9.95 2.69 -11.17
C THR A 152 -8.94 1.78 -11.85
N ASP A 153 -9.37 0.66 -12.46
CA ASP A 153 -8.48 -0.22 -13.21
C ASP A 153 -8.03 0.43 -14.51
N VAL A 154 -8.94 1.13 -15.20
CA VAL A 154 -8.59 1.90 -16.40
C VAL A 154 -7.64 3.04 -16.05
N LEU A 155 -7.96 3.82 -15.01
CA LEU A 155 -7.12 4.94 -14.59
C LEU A 155 -5.72 4.48 -14.15
N GLN A 156 -5.64 3.38 -13.41
CA GLN A 156 -4.34 2.83 -13.02
C GLN A 156 -3.54 2.36 -14.24
N LYS A 157 -4.17 1.66 -15.20
CA LYS A 157 -3.49 1.22 -16.44
C LYS A 157 -2.94 2.40 -17.25
N LEU A 158 -3.65 3.52 -17.30
CA LEU A 158 -3.16 4.76 -17.91
C LEU A 158 -1.96 5.35 -17.14
N SER A 159 -1.93 5.17 -15.83
CA SER A 159 -0.85 5.62 -14.94
C SER A 159 0.38 4.70 -14.96
N LEU A 160 0.29 3.47 -15.50
CA LEU A 160 1.34 2.43 -15.46
C LEU A 160 2.65 2.77 -16.18
N LYS A 161 2.72 3.85 -16.95
CA LYS A 161 3.96 4.28 -17.61
C LYS A 161 5.11 4.61 -16.64
N ASN A 162 4.92 4.44 -15.31
CA ASN A 162 5.73 5.07 -14.28
C ASN A 162 6.14 4.16 -13.12
N ASN A 163 6.30 2.85 -13.30
CA ASN A 163 6.71 1.93 -12.22
C ASN A 163 5.80 2.02 -10.98
N PHE A 164 4.52 2.03 -11.21
CA PHE A 164 3.49 2.12 -10.21
C PHE A 164 3.05 0.71 -9.78
N LEU A 165 2.81 0.47 -8.49
CA LEU A 165 2.04 -0.71 -8.09
C LEU A 165 0.60 -0.57 -8.57
N PHE A 166 0.15 -1.57 -9.34
CA PHE A 166 -1.23 -1.68 -9.74
C PHE A 166 -2.00 -2.44 -8.69
N TRP A 167 -2.96 -1.75 -8.10
CA TRP A 167 -3.91 -2.30 -7.15
C TRP A 167 -5.22 -2.62 -7.87
N ASN A 168 -5.81 -3.80 -7.65
CA ASN A 168 -7.12 -4.08 -8.21
C ASN A 168 -8.19 -3.15 -7.60
N LYS A 169 -9.32 -3.00 -8.28
CA LYS A 169 -10.42 -2.11 -7.86
C LYS A 169 -10.98 -2.48 -6.48
N GLU A 170 -10.97 -3.77 -6.13
CA GLU A 170 -11.42 -4.28 -4.84
C GLU A 170 -10.50 -3.77 -3.72
N PHE A 171 -9.19 -3.75 -3.94
CA PHE A 171 -8.23 -3.20 -2.98
C PHE A 171 -8.36 -1.68 -2.86
N VAL A 172 -8.54 -0.95 -3.97
CA VAL A 172 -8.76 0.51 -3.93
C VAL A 172 -10.03 0.86 -3.18
N ALA A 173 -11.12 0.09 -3.39
CA ALA A 173 -12.36 0.25 -2.65
C ALA A 173 -12.19 -0.05 -1.15
N PHE A 174 -11.53 -1.17 -0.82
CA PHE A 174 -11.17 -1.49 0.56
C PHE A 174 -10.34 -0.38 1.21
N ALA A 175 -9.29 0.10 0.55
CA ALA A 175 -8.42 1.15 1.08
C ALA A 175 -9.19 2.44 1.36
N SER A 176 -10.18 2.78 0.51
CA SER A 176 -11.05 3.95 0.75
C SER A 176 -11.86 3.82 2.04
N ASP A 177 -12.40 2.62 2.32
CA ASP A 177 -13.20 2.37 3.52
C ASP A 177 -12.29 2.25 4.76
N TYR A 178 -11.16 1.55 4.63
CA TYR A 178 -10.15 1.40 5.67
C TYR A 178 -9.62 2.76 6.16
N TYR A 179 -9.16 3.60 5.26
CA TYR A 179 -8.74 4.95 5.61
C TYR A 179 -9.89 5.84 6.09
N GLY A 180 -11.12 5.56 5.64
CA GLY A 180 -12.33 6.24 6.10
C GLY A 180 -12.55 6.14 7.62
N VAL A 181 -12.15 5.01 8.24
CA VAL A 181 -12.17 4.82 9.71
C VAL A 181 -11.35 5.92 10.42
N TYR A 182 -10.27 6.37 9.79
CA TYR A 182 -9.38 7.42 10.31
C TYR A 182 -9.73 8.83 9.81
N GLY A 183 -10.92 9.02 9.24
CA GLY A 183 -11.39 10.32 8.75
C GLY A 183 -10.76 10.76 7.43
N VAL A 184 -10.03 9.88 6.74
CA VAL A 184 -9.55 10.12 5.39
C VAL A 184 -10.72 10.03 4.40
N LYS A 185 -10.71 10.86 3.37
CA LYS A 185 -11.80 11.04 2.41
C LYS A 185 -11.36 10.62 1.02
N THR A 186 -12.35 10.38 0.16
CA THR A 186 -12.12 10.21 -1.27
C THR A 186 -12.76 11.35 -2.06
N ALA A 187 -12.09 11.78 -3.12
CA ALA A 187 -12.68 12.59 -4.18
C ALA A 187 -12.67 11.77 -5.48
N ARG A 188 -13.72 11.89 -6.28
CA ARG A 188 -13.89 11.11 -7.51
C ARG A 188 -14.64 11.88 -8.58
N SER A 189 -14.25 11.64 -9.80
CA SER A 189 -14.95 11.99 -11.02
C SER A 189 -14.81 10.82 -11.99
N GLU A 190 -15.41 10.85 -13.16
CA GLU A 190 -15.25 9.81 -14.17
C GLU A 190 -13.77 9.53 -14.50
N ASN A 191 -12.93 10.57 -14.58
CA ASN A 191 -11.56 10.52 -15.10
C ASN A 191 -10.47 10.74 -14.05
N ALA A 192 -10.82 10.85 -12.75
CA ALA A 192 -9.86 11.02 -11.68
C ALA A 192 -10.39 10.51 -10.34
N PHE A 193 -9.47 10.02 -9.52
CA PHE A 193 -9.72 9.56 -8.15
C PHE A 193 -8.59 10.02 -7.24
N ALA A 194 -8.92 10.39 -6.01
CA ALA A 194 -7.94 10.75 -5.00
C ALA A 194 -8.37 10.32 -3.59
N ILE A 195 -7.40 9.89 -2.79
CA ILE A 195 -7.53 9.64 -1.34
C ILE A 195 -6.82 10.77 -0.61
N TYR A 196 -7.51 11.46 0.30
CA TYR A 196 -6.98 12.64 0.98
C TYR A 196 -7.53 12.82 2.39
N SER A 197 -6.76 13.49 3.24
CA SER A 197 -7.24 14.00 4.53
C SER A 197 -7.29 15.52 4.54
N MET A 198 -8.02 16.08 5.51
CA MET A 198 -8.11 17.52 5.74
C MET A 198 -7.61 17.89 7.13
N LYS A 199 -6.73 18.88 7.19
CA LYS A 199 -6.36 19.57 8.43
C LYS A 199 -6.57 21.08 8.24
N GLY A 200 -7.65 21.60 8.81
CA GLY A 200 -8.10 22.97 8.53
C GLY A 200 -8.39 23.15 7.03
N ARG A 201 -7.70 24.09 6.38
CA ARG A 201 -7.81 24.36 4.93
C ARG A 201 -6.65 23.74 4.11
N THR A 202 -5.96 22.74 4.66
CA THR A 202 -4.93 21.97 3.96
C THR A 202 -5.44 20.57 3.67
N ALA A 203 -5.42 20.18 2.39
CA ALA A 203 -5.67 18.82 1.94
C ALA A 203 -4.34 18.07 1.76
N THR A 204 -4.18 16.92 2.37
CA THR A 204 -3.06 16.01 2.12
C THR A 204 -3.56 14.87 1.23
N VAL A 205 -3.06 14.81 0.00
CA VAL A 205 -3.43 13.82 -1.02
C VAL A 205 -2.38 12.73 -1.03
N TYR A 206 -2.74 11.56 -0.50
CA TYR A 206 -1.85 10.41 -0.35
C TYR A 206 -1.72 9.59 -1.62
N TYR A 207 -2.81 9.49 -2.37
CA TYR A 207 -2.91 8.70 -3.58
C TYR A 207 -3.82 9.40 -4.57
N SER A 208 -3.41 9.43 -5.83
CA SER A 208 -4.26 9.91 -6.93
C SER A 208 -3.96 9.17 -8.22
N ILE A 209 -5.01 8.85 -8.96
CA ILE A 209 -4.96 8.30 -10.32
C ILE A 209 -5.87 9.14 -11.20
N TYR A 210 -5.47 9.35 -12.45
CA TYR A 210 -6.17 10.24 -13.37
C TYR A 210 -5.78 9.93 -14.82
N ASN A 211 -6.66 10.25 -15.75
CA ASN A 211 -6.37 10.11 -17.18
C ASN A 211 -5.39 11.22 -17.64
N GLU A 212 -5.75 12.48 -17.40
CA GLU A 212 -4.93 13.64 -17.74
C GLU A 212 -4.75 14.56 -16.53
N ILE A 213 -3.64 15.31 -16.49
CA ILE A 213 -3.35 16.21 -15.36
C ILE A 213 -4.43 17.25 -15.11
N LYS A 214 -5.12 17.70 -16.16
CA LYS A 214 -6.24 18.63 -16.03
C LYS A 214 -7.39 18.02 -15.21
N GLU A 215 -7.64 16.72 -15.36
CA GLU A 215 -8.69 16.00 -14.60
C GLU A 215 -8.36 15.94 -13.11
N LEU A 216 -7.08 15.69 -12.78
CA LEU A 216 -6.64 15.79 -11.39
C LEU A 216 -6.81 17.20 -10.83
N LYS A 217 -6.39 18.23 -11.56
CA LYS A 217 -6.55 19.62 -11.14
C LYS A 217 -8.01 19.98 -10.93
N ASN A 218 -8.90 19.59 -11.84
CA ASN A 218 -10.35 19.78 -11.73
C ASN A 218 -10.90 19.07 -10.49
N LEU A 219 -10.50 17.82 -10.25
CA LEU A 219 -10.92 17.06 -9.08
C LEU A 219 -10.44 17.74 -7.78
N LEU A 220 -9.17 18.12 -7.70
CA LEU A 220 -8.63 18.79 -6.52
C LEU A 220 -9.32 20.12 -6.24
N SER A 221 -9.75 20.86 -7.27
CA SER A 221 -10.46 22.12 -7.11
C SER A 221 -11.80 21.97 -6.38
N THR A 222 -12.42 20.79 -6.41
CA THR A 222 -13.67 20.51 -5.67
C THR A 222 -13.45 20.37 -4.16
N ILE A 223 -12.22 20.09 -3.75
CA ILE A 223 -11.85 19.99 -2.33
C ILE A 223 -11.74 21.41 -1.77
N LYS A 224 -12.50 21.72 -0.71
CA LYS A 224 -12.48 23.04 -0.05
C LYS A 224 -11.20 23.28 0.74
N ALA A 225 -10.06 23.41 0.04
CA ALA A 225 -8.74 23.63 0.59
C ALA A 225 -8.08 24.86 -0.06
N ASP A 226 -7.19 25.54 0.68
CA ASP A 226 -6.34 26.62 0.14
C ASP A 226 -4.95 26.07 -0.24
N THR A 227 -4.57 24.98 0.42
CA THR A 227 -3.28 24.31 0.25
C THR A 227 -3.49 22.81 0.01
N TYR A 228 -2.70 22.26 -0.88
CA TYR A 228 -2.65 20.84 -1.19
C TYR A 228 -1.23 20.31 -0.97
N ILE A 229 -1.07 19.25 -0.20
CA ILE A 229 0.17 18.48 -0.10
C ILE A 229 -0.07 17.23 -0.93
N ILE A 230 0.58 17.11 -2.07
CA ILE A 230 0.34 16.03 -3.03
C ILE A 230 1.54 15.09 -3.03
N THR A 231 1.28 13.80 -2.89
CA THR A 231 2.30 12.74 -3.00
C THR A 231 2.05 11.91 -4.27
N GLY A 232 3.14 11.52 -4.95
CA GLY A 232 3.04 10.74 -6.18
C GLY A 232 4.40 10.46 -6.82
N THR A 233 4.39 10.14 -8.11
CA THR A 233 5.59 9.86 -8.90
C THR A 233 6.16 11.13 -9.54
N GLY A 234 7.41 11.05 -10.02
CA GLY A 234 8.03 12.11 -10.81
C GLY A 234 7.38 12.39 -12.15
N ALA A 235 6.51 11.51 -12.63
CA ALA A 235 5.75 11.70 -13.86
C ALA A 235 4.54 12.64 -13.68
N ASN A 236 4.15 12.92 -12.44
CA ASN A 236 3.09 13.91 -12.17
C ASN A 236 3.68 15.33 -12.35
N PRO A 237 3.22 16.13 -13.35
CA PRO A 237 3.73 17.48 -13.58
C PRO A 237 3.58 18.41 -12.38
N LEU A 238 2.60 18.20 -11.51
CA LEU A 238 2.43 18.97 -10.26
C LEU A 238 3.58 18.75 -9.28
N LEU A 239 4.34 17.66 -9.44
CA LEU A 239 5.49 17.31 -8.60
C LEU A 239 6.82 17.63 -9.25
N ALA A 240 6.83 18.37 -10.38
CA ALA A 240 8.06 18.79 -11.05
C ALA A 240 8.96 19.55 -10.08
N GLY A 241 10.25 19.18 -10.03
CA GLY A 241 11.25 19.77 -9.13
C GLY A 241 11.15 19.31 -7.66
N ALA A 242 10.14 18.53 -7.26
CA ALA A 242 10.07 17.99 -5.91
C ALA A 242 11.16 16.93 -5.67
N LYS A 243 11.73 16.93 -4.47
CA LYS A 243 12.76 15.95 -4.07
C LYS A 243 12.17 14.54 -4.05
N ARG A 244 12.93 13.59 -4.54
CA ARG A 244 12.65 12.17 -4.41
C ARG A 244 13.01 11.68 -3.01
N GLU A 245 12.11 10.99 -2.36
CA GLU A 245 12.32 10.42 -1.04
C GLU A 245 12.04 8.91 -1.08
N ILE A 246 12.82 8.14 -0.32
CA ILE A 246 12.61 6.69 -0.17
C ILE A 246 11.41 6.50 0.76
N CYS A 247 10.44 5.70 0.32
CA CYS A 247 9.21 5.43 1.04
C CYS A 247 8.82 3.94 0.97
N GLY A 248 9.80 3.05 0.90
CA GLY A 248 9.54 1.62 0.91
C GLY A 248 10.64 0.80 0.27
N MET A 249 10.46 -0.50 0.28
CA MET A 249 11.46 -1.46 -0.16
C MET A 249 10.85 -2.50 -1.11
N LEU A 250 11.72 -3.07 -1.94
CA LEU A 250 11.39 -4.11 -2.91
C LEU A 250 12.45 -5.20 -2.89
N ARG A 251 12.00 -6.46 -2.96
CA ARG A 251 12.86 -7.64 -3.15
C ARG A 251 12.44 -8.37 -4.44
N PRO A 252 13.36 -8.57 -5.41
CA PRO A 252 13.09 -9.46 -6.54
C PRO A 252 13.10 -10.92 -6.04
N LEU A 253 12.13 -11.71 -6.49
CA LEU A 253 12.02 -13.13 -6.17
C LEU A 253 12.58 -14.01 -7.30
N THR A 254 12.86 -13.40 -8.44
CA THR A 254 13.44 -14.03 -9.64
C THR A 254 14.70 -13.27 -10.05
N ASN A 255 15.33 -13.68 -11.16
CA ASN A 255 16.47 -12.96 -11.75
C ASN A 255 16.07 -11.70 -12.51
N GLU A 256 14.79 -11.31 -12.48
CA GLU A 256 14.32 -10.08 -13.13
C GLU A 256 14.88 -8.85 -12.41
N LYS A 257 15.47 -7.94 -13.18
CA LYS A 257 16.02 -6.70 -12.62
C LYS A 257 14.88 -5.83 -12.08
N PRO A 258 14.93 -5.40 -10.81
CA PRO A 258 13.91 -4.52 -10.27
C PRO A 258 13.96 -3.14 -10.95
N PRO A 259 12.82 -2.45 -11.09
CA PRO A 259 12.79 -1.06 -11.52
C PRO A 259 13.66 -0.16 -10.63
N ASP A 260 14.20 0.91 -11.20
CA ASP A 260 15.03 1.86 -10.43
C ASP A 260 14.22 2.69 -9.44
N GLU A 261 12.94 2.91 -9.73
CA GLU A 261 11.98 3.60 -8.86
C GLU A 261 10.66 2.85 -8.89
N VAL A 262 10.01 2.72 -7.73
CA VAL A 262 8.67 2.14 -7.60
C VAL A 262 7.84 3.07 -6.71
N PHE A 263 6.61 3.36 -7.10
CA PHE A 263 5.66 4.07 -6.25
C PHE A 263 4.60 3.08 -5.73
N ILE A 264 4.51 2.93 -4.41
CA ILE A 264 3.54 2.03 -3.79
C ILE A 264 2.13 2.62 -3.85
N GLY A 265 2.00 3.92 -3.61
CA GLY A 265 0.73 4.65 -3.61
C GLY A 265 -0.08 4.43 -2.33
N ILE A 266 -0.72 3.29 -2.21
CA ILE A 266 -1.52 2.94 -1.03
C ILE A 266 -0.67 2.03 -0.13
N THR A 267 -0.53 2.40 1.14
CA THR A 267 0.15 1.62 2.18
C THR A 267 -0.81 1.34 3.33
N LEU A 268 -0.66 0.23 4.02
CA LEU A 268 -1.45 -0.12 5.20
C LEU A 268 -0.58 0.11 6.45
N ASN A 269 -0.38 1.39 6.79
CA ASN A 269 0.44 1.83 7.93
C ASN A 269 -0.30 2.91 8.70
#